data_3af16b871be999e63927a7ee68f3ab93
#
_entry.id   3af16b871be999e63927a7ee68f3ab93
#
_cell.length_a   1.000
_cell.length_b   1.000
_cell.length_c   1.000
_cell.angle_alpha   90.00
_cell.angle_beta   90.00
_cell.angle_gamma   90.00
#
_symmetry.space_group_name_H-M   'P 1'
#
loop_
_entity.id
_entity.type
_entity.pdbx_description
1 polymer ?
#
loop_
_entity_poly.entity_id
_entity_poly.type
_entity_poly.pdbx_seq_one_letter_code
_entity_poly.pdbx_strand_id
1 'polypeptide(L)'
;MTTSLVNITINKILNLIKNENLKPNDKLPTVEELSTKYNVGRSTIREALKVLAAQNIITIKQGSGTFISEQQGMSKDPLGLEYISDDINIIFDMVTLRLIFEPEMAAMAAQFATRKDIQYIKDCCYEVENLINEGKDYYKEDANFHVAIA
;
A
#
# COMPACT_ATOMS: atom_id res chain seq x y z
N MET A 1 -26.39 -3.38 19.27
CA MET A 1 -25.76 -4.05 18.10
C MET A 1 -24.80 -5.10 18.62
N THR A 2 -25.07 -6.37 18.37
CA THR A 2 -24.22 -7.47 18.85
C THR A 2 -22.95 -7.49 18.01
N THR A 3 -21.82 -7.12 18.60
CA THR A 3 -20.52 -7.15 17.90
C THR A 3 -20.19 -8.60 17.56
N SER A 4 -20.00 -8.91 16.28
CA SER A 4 -19.64 -10.27 15.82
C SER A 4 -18.33 -10.74 16.47
N LEU A 5 -18.25 -12.03 16.82
CA LEU A 5 -17.03 -12.64 17.37
C LEU A 5 -15.80 -12.41 16.45
N VAL A 6 -16.04 -12.35 15.14
CA VAL A 6 -15.02 -12.01 14.15
C VAL A 6 -14.50 -10.59 14.37
N ASN A 7 -15.38 -9.59 14.57
CA ASN A 7 -14.96 -8.20 14.80
C ASN A 7 -14.18 -8.04 16.12
N ILE A 8 -14.59 -8.74 17.17
CA ILE A 8 -13.83 -8.78 18.43
C ILE A 8 -12.43 -9.36 18.18
N THR A 9 -12.34 -10.41 17.38
CA THR A 9 -11.07 -11.06 17.04
C THR A 9 -10.18 -10.15 16.19
N ILE A 10 -10.74 -9.43 15.22
CA ILE A 10 -10.03 -8.41 14.44
C ILE A 10 -9.38 -7.38 15.36
N ASN A 11 -10.16 -6.81 16.30
CA ASN A 11 -9.64 -5.83 17.25
C ASN A 11 -8.53 -6.39 18.15
N LYS A 12 -8.63 -7.66 18.57
CA LYS A 12 -7.57 -8.33 19.34
C LYS A 12 -6.28 -8.46 18.53
N ILE A 13 -6.37 -8.81 17.24
CA ILE A 13 -5.21 -8.92 16.36
C ILE A 13 -4.60 -7.53 16.08
N LEU A 14 -5.41 -6.50 15.83
CA LEU A 14 -4.93 -5.13 15.67
C LEU A 14 -4.20 -4.62 16.92
N ASN A 15 -4.74 -4.91 18.10
CA ASN A 15 -4.08 -4.58 19.36
C ASN A 15 -2.75 -5.33 19.54
N LEU A 16 -2.68 -6.59 19.10
CA LEU A 16 -1.42 -7.35 19.12
C LEU A 16 -0.36 -6.67 18.23
N ILE A 17 -0.73 -6.33 17.00
CA ILE A 17 0.17 -5.65 16.05
C ILE A 17 0.72 -4.36 16.68
N LYS A 18 -0.16 -3.57 17.31
CA LYS A 18 0.19 -2.30 17.94
C LYS A 18 1.07 -2.49 19.18
N ASN A 19 0.68 -3.39 20.09
CA ASN A 19 1.35 -3.58 21.37
C ASN A 19 2.74 -4.23 21.22
N GLU A 20 2.88 -5.14 20.27
CA GLU A 20 4.16 -5.77 19.93
C GLU A 20 4.98 -4.92 18.95
N ASN A 21 4.46 -3.75 18.52
CA ASN A 21 5.10 -2.80 17.61
C ASN A 21 5.60 -3.46 16.32
N LEU A 22 4.80 -4.37 15.77
CA LEU A 22 5.14 -5.12 14.56
C LEU A 22 5.28 -4.18 13.36
N LYS A 23 6.35 -4.38 12.60
CA LYS A 23 6.72 -3.57 11.44
C LYS A 23 6.29 -4.24 10.13
N PRO A 24 6.27 -3.52 9.00
CA PRO A 24 6.11 -4.11 7.69
C PRO A 24 7.04 -5.32 7.50
N ASN A 25 6.48 -6.40 6.93
CA ASN A 25 7.11 -7.70 6.74
C ASN A 25 7.36 -8.54 8.01
N ASP A 26 7.04 -8.06 9.21
CA ASP A 26 7.05 -8.90 10.40
C ASP A 26 5.97 -9.99 10.29
N LYS A 27 6.29 -11.16 10.82
CA LYS A 27 5.41 -12.33 10.78
C LYS A 27 4.45 -12.31 11.97
N LEU A 28 3.15 -12.47 11.68
CA LEU A 28 2.15 -12.71 12.71
C LEU A 28 2.20 -14.16 13.24
N PRO A 29 1.75 -14.38 14.48
CA PRO A 29 1.55 -15.72 14.98
C PRO A 29 0.62 -16.54 14.07
N THR A 30 0.81 -17.85 14.06
CA THR A 30 0.01 -18.79 13.27
C THR A 30 -1.47 -18.78 13.68
N VAL A 31 -2.34 -19.33 12.83
CA VAL A 31 -3.77 -19.51 13.13
C VAL A 31 -3.95 -20.32 14.41
N GLU A 32 -3.13 -21.33 14.64
CA GLU A 32 -3.15 -22.18 15.83
C GLU A 32 -2.79 -21.39 17.09
N GLU A 33 -1.71 -20.63 17.05
CA GLU A 33 -1.26 -19.80 18.17
C GLU A 33 -2.27 -18.72 18.50
N LEU A 34 -2.82 -18.01 17.49
CA LEU A 34 -3.87 -17.01 17.68
C LEU A 34 -5.16 -17.63 18.24
N SER A 35 -5.54 -18.82 17.76
CA SER A 35 -6.71 -19.57 18.24
C SER A 35 -6.58 -19.89 19.72
N THR A 36 -5.42 -20.36 20.13
CA THR A 36 -5.10 -20.66 21.54
C THR A 36 -5.03 -19.39 22.38
N LYS A 37 -4.30 -18.36 21.91
CA LYS A 37 -4.11 -17.08 22.63
C LYS A 37 -5.43 -16.36 22.92
N TYR A 38 -6.39 -16.41 21.98
CA TYR A 38 -7.65 -15.67 22.10
C TYR A 38 -8.83 -16.56 22.49
N ASN A 39 -8.64 -17.85 22.62
CA ASN A 39 -9.68 -18.85 22.92
C ASN A 39 -10.86 -18.75 21.94
N VAL A 40 -10.59 -18.74 20.63
CA VAL A 40 -11.58 -18.72 19.56
C VAL A 40 -11.27 -19.77 18.51
N GLY A 41 -12.31 -20.22 17.78
CA GLY A 41 -12.14 -21.24 16.75
C GLY A 41 -11.20 -20.80 15.61
N ARG A 42 -10.46 -21.74 15.02
CA ARG A 42 -9.57 -21.50 13.87
C ARG A 42 -10.30 -20.87 12.69
N SER A 43 -11.58 -21.20 12.48
CA SER A 43 -12.42 -20.59 11.44
C SER A 43 -12.60 -19.09 11.68
N THR A 44 -12.87 -18.69 12.93
CA THR A 44 -13.02 -17.28 13.33
C THR A 44 -11.70 -16.50 13.12
N ILE A 45 -10.55 -17.11 13.47
CA ILE A 45 -9.24 -16.50 13.20
C ILE A 45 -9.05 -16.31 11.69
N ARG A 46 -9.30 -17.35 10.88
CA ARG A 46 -9.16 -17.25 9.42
C ARG A 46 -10.04 -16.16 8.80
N GLU A 47 -11.28 -16.04 9.25
CA GLU A 47 -12.17 -14.97 8.77
C GLU A 47 -11.66 -13.58 9.20
N ALA A 48 -11.20 -13.42 10.43
CA ALA A 48 -10.59 -12.17 10.88
C ALA A 48 -9.34 -11.80 10.06
N LEU A 49 -8.46 -12.78 9.79
CA LEU A 49 -7.28 -12.57 8.94
C LEU A 49 -7.66 -12.22 7.49
N LYS A 50 -8.70 -12.83 6.91
CA LYS A 50 -9.19 -12.46 5.58
C LYS A 50 -9.66 -11.01 5.52
N VAL A 51 -10.40 -10.55 6.53
CA VAL A 51 -10.85 -9.15 6.60
C VAL A 51 -9.66 -8.21 6.71
N LEU A 52 -8.68 -8.50 7.57
CA LEU A 52 -7.46 -7.70 7.70
C LEU A 52 -6.62 -7.70 6.42
N ALA A 53 -6.60 -8.82 5.68
CA ALA A 53 -5.92 -8.90 4.38
C ALA A 53 -6.67 -8.08 3.30
N ALA A 54 -8.00 -8.12 3.29
CA ALA A 54 -8.81 -7.27 2.40
C ALA A 54 -8.60 -5.77 2.66
N GLN A 55 -8.31 -5.40 3.92
CA GLN A 55 -7.95 -4.04 4.31
C GLN A 55 -6.46 -3.72 4.11
N ASN A 56 -5.71 -4.61 3.48
CA ASN A 56 -4.26 -4.49 3.28
C ASN A 56 -3.44 -4.21 4.56
N ILE A 57 -3.95 -4.63 5.72
CA ILE A 57 -3.20 -4.53 6.99
C ILE A 57 -2.18 -5.64 7.09
N ILE A 58 -2.52 -6.81 6.54
CA ILE A 58 -1.66 -7.99 6.50
C ILE A 58 -1.64 -8.61 5.10
N THR A 59 -0.61 -9.40 4.83
CA THR A 59 -0.48 -10.21 3.61
C THR A 59 -0.39 -11.69 3.98
N ILE A 60 -1.25 -12.52 3.41
CA ILE A 60 -1.23 -13.97 3.60
C ILE A 60 -0.41 -14.60 2.48
N LYS A 61 0.74 -15.18 2.79
CA LYS A 61 1.60 -15.91 1.84
C LYS A 61 1.38 -17.41 2.06
N GLN A 62 0.78 -18.07 1.06
CA GLN A 62 0.47 -19.50 1.14
C GLN A 62 1.73 -20.33 1.46
N GLY A 63 1.64 -21.20 2.45
CA GLY A 63 2.76 -22.02 2.93
C GLY A 63 3.81 -21.29 3.78
N SER A 64 3.87 -19.94 3.74
CA SER A 64 4.88 -19.15 4.44
C SER A 64 4.35 -18.49 5.73
N GLY A 65 3.05 -18.16 5.75
CA GLY A 65 2.38 -17.55 6.90
C GLY A 65 1.73 -16.21 6.59
N THR A 66 1.45 -15.45 7.64
CA THR A 66 0.81 -14.13 7.59
C THR A 66 1.82 -13.08 8.03
N PHE A 67 1.91 -11.99 7.30
CA PHE A 67 2.90 -10.93 7.50
C PHE A 67 2.20 -9.57 7.55
N ILE A 68 2.79 -8.59 8.22
CA ILE A 68 2.34 -7.21 8.18
C ILE A 68 2.57 -6.64 6.76
N SER A 69 1.59 -5.98 6.19
CA SER A 69 1.70 -5.36 4.85
C SER A 69 2.65 -4.18 4.86
N GLU A 70 3.35 -3.94 3.74
CA GLU A 70 4.24 -2.79 3.56
C GLU A 70 3.48 -1.47 3.57
N GLN A 71 2.31 -1.44 2.94
CA GLN A 71 1.42 -0.29 2.86
C GLN A 71 0.13 -0.57 3.64
N GLN A 72 0.22 -0.54 4.96
CA GLN A 72 -0.91 -0.86 5.84
C GLN A 72 -2.11 0.06 5.59
N GLY A 73 -3.28 -0.56 5.43
CA GLY A 73 -4.55 0.16 5.31
C GLY A 73 -4.81 0.80 3.95
N MET A 74 -3.86 0.74 3.02
CA MET A 74 -4.08 1.19 1.64
C MET A 74 -4.52 0.03 0.76
N SER A 75 -5.64 0.19 0.07
CA SER A 75 -6.01 -0.73 -1.01
C SER A 75 -4.95 -0.69 -2.11
N LYS A 76 -4.76 -1.80 -2.83
CA LYS A 76 -3.91 -1.82 -4.03
C LYS A 76 -4.46 -0.92 -5.13
N ASP A 77 -5.76 -0.76 -5.15
CA ASP A 77 -6.50 0.12 -6.07
C ASP A 77 -7.53 0.91 -5.26
N PRO A 78 -7.12 2.00 -4.55
CA PRO A 78 -8.00 2.77 -3.68
C PRO A 78 -9.07 3.55 -4.45
N LEU A 79 -8.86 3.81 -5.74
CA LEU A 79 -9.78 4.55 -6.60
C LEU A 79 -10.59 3.64 -7.53
N GLY A 80 -10.37 2.32 -7.51
CA GLY A 80 -11.06 1.38 -8.39
C GLY A 80 -10.67 1.51 -9.86
N LEU A 81 -9.50 2.05 -10.16
CA LEU A 81 -9.07 2.34 -11.53
C LEU A 81 -8.80 1.08 -12.36
N GLU A 82 -8.46 -0.04 -11.71
CA GLU A 82 -8.27 -1.33 -12.38
C GLU A 82 -9.52 -1.81 -13.14
N TYR A 83 -10.71 -1.37 -12.69
CA TYR A 83 -12.00 -1.73 -13.28
C TYR A 83 -12.56 -0.68 -14.26
N ILE A 84 -11.87 0.45 -14.41
CA ILE A 84 -12.29 1.53 -15.27
C ILE A 84 -11.33 1.55 -16.46
N SER A 85 -11.71 0.84 -17.52
CA SER A 85 -10.94 0.83 -18.77
C SER A 85 -11.36 2.04 -19.63
N ASP A 86 -10.36 2.76 -20.14
CA ASP A 86 -10.44 3.68 -21.27
C ASP A 86 -11.39 4.91 -21.13
N ASP A 87 -11.76 5.32 -19.90
CA ASP A 87 -12.49 6.57 -19.72
C ASP A 87 -11.54 7.77 -19.75
N ILE A 88 -11.55 8.48 -20.87
CA ILE A 88 -10.75 9.69 -21.09
C ILE A 88 -10.98 10.76 -20.02
N ASN A 89 -12.18 10.82 -19.41
CA ASN A 89 -12.50 11.79 -18.37
C ASN A 89 -11.68 11.52 -17.11
N ILE A 90 -11.43 10.27 -16.77
CA ILE A 90 -10.58 9.90 -15.63
C ILE A 90 -9.15 10.33 -15.86
N ILE A 91 -8.64 10.19 -17.09
CA ILE A 91 -7.30 10.68 -17.43
C ILE A 91 -7.23 12.20 -17.22
N PHE A 92 -8.23 12.96 -17.67
CA PHE A 92 -8.29 14.39 -17.43
C PHE A 92 -8.41 14.75 -15.94
N ASP A 93 -9.20 14.01 -15.17
CA ASP A 93 -9.31 14.20 -13.73
C ASP A 93 -7.98 13.94 -13.02
N MET A 94 -7.27 12.87 -13.40
CA MET A 94 -5.94 12.57 -12.87
C MET A 94 -4.91 13.64 -13.21
N VAL A 95 -4.89 14.14 -14.46
CA VAL A 95 -4.03 15.25 -14.86
C VAL A 95 -4.38 16.51 -14.08
N THR A 96 -5.67 16.78 -13.86
CA THR A 96 -6.13 17.93 -13.07
C THR A 96 -5.66 17.83 -11.62
N LEU A 97 -5.76 16.67 -10.99
CA LEU A 97 -5.21 16.42 -9.65
C LEU A 97 -3.71 16.66 -9.60
N ARG A 98 -2.95 16.13 -10.57
CA ARG A 98 -1.51 16.37 -10.68
C ARG A 98 -1.18 17.88 -10.75
N LEU A 99 -1.88 18.63 -11.59
CA LEU A 99 -1.69 20.09 -11.70
C LEU A 99 -1.94 20.85 -10.40
N ILE A 100 -2.79 20.32 -9.52
CA ILE A 100 -3.09 20.92 -8.22
C ILE A 100 -2.01 20.56 -7.18
N PHE A 101 -1.61 19.30 -7.09
CA PHE A 101 -0.75 18.82 -6.00
C PHE A 101 0.73 18.86 -6.32
N GLU A 102 1.14 18.54 -7.55
CA GLU A 102 2.56 18.37 -7.88
C GLU A 102 3.42 19.64 -7.72
N PRO A 103 2.95 20.86 -8.04
CA PRO A 103 3.74 22.05 -7.80
C PRO A 103 4.12 22.24 -6.34
N GLU A 104 3.17 21.98 -5.42
CA GLU A 104 3.42 22.08 -3.98
C GLU A 104 4.32 20.96 -3.48
N MET A 105 4.11 19.73 -3.95
CA MET A 105 4.98 18.59 -3.63
C MET A 105 6.42 18.84 -4.10
N ALA A 106 6.60 19.35 -5.33
CA ALA A 106 7.92 19.70 -5.84
C ALA A 106 8.59 20.83 -5.02
N ALA A 107 7.81 21.82 -4.57
CA ALA A 107 8.33 22.86 -3.68
C ALA A 107 8.78 22.30 -2.32
N MET A 108 8.00 21.37 -1.75
CA MET A 108 8.36 20.66 -0.51
C MET A 108 9.60 19.77 -0.72
N ALA A 109 9.66 19.01 -1.81
CA ALA A 109 10.82 18.19 -2.15
C ALA A 109 12.08 19.07 -2.29
N ALA A 110 11.98 20.21 -2.95
CA ALA A 110 13.10 21.16 -3.07
C ALA A 110 13.59 21.70 -1.71
N GLN A 111 12.71 21.76 -0.73
CA GLN A 111 13.04 22.26 0.63
C GLN A 111 13.62 21.17 1.53
N PHE A 112 13.13 19.93 1.43
CA PHE A 112 13.40 18.87 2.41
C PHE A 112 14.21 17.69 1.85
N ALA A 113 14.34 17.54 0.53
CA ALA A 113 15.03 16.42 -0.08
C ALA A 113 16.53 16.41 0.28
N THR A 114 17.03 15.22 0.57
CA THR A 114 18.46 14.99 0.73
C THR A 114 19.17 14.95 -0.63
N ARG A 115 20.50 15.00 -0.64
CA ARG A 115 21.28 14.82 -1.89
C ARG A 115 21.00 13.48 -2.57
N LYS A 116 20.69 12.44 -1.77
CA LYS A 116 20.36 11.11 -2.29
C LYS A 116 18.99 11.11 -2.99
N ASP A 117 18.01 11.78 -2.41
CA ASP A 117 16.67 11.90 -2.97
C ASP A 117 16.70 12.70 -4.28
N ILE A 118 17.44 13.83 -4.30
CA ILE A 118 17.64 14.62 -5.52
C ILE A 118 18.30 13.79 -6.63
N GLN A 119 19.30 12.96 -6.29
CA GLN A 119 19.93 12.09 -7.27
C GLN A 119 18.95 11.06 -7.81
N TYR A 120 18.15 10.43 -6.96
CA TYR A 120 17.11 9.49 -7.34
C TYR A 120 16.06 10.10 -8.28
N ILE A 121 15.57 11.31 -7.96
CA ILE A 121 14.63 12.04 -8.82
C ILE A 121 15.24 12.31 -10.20
N LYS A 122 16.53 12.70 -10.26
CA LYS A 122 17.24 12.91 -11.52
C LYS A 122 17.37 11.62 -12.33
N ASP A 123 17.69 10.53 -11.67
CA ASP A 123 17.84 9.22 -12.33
C ASP A 123 16.52 8.78 -12.95
N CYS A 124 15.38 8.94 -12.22
CA CYS A 124 14.04 8.70 -12.76
C CYS A 124 13.73 9.59 -13.97
N CYS A 125 14.06 10.88 -13.90
CA CYS A 125 13.84 11.83 -14.99
C CYS A 125 14.63 11.42 -16.25
N TYR A 126 15.90 11.06 -16.12
CA TYR A 126 16.73 10.62 -17.23
C TYR A 126 16.23 9.31 -17.86
N GLU A 127 15.69 8.39 -17.06
CA GLU A 127 15.12 7.14 -17.57
C GLU A 127 13.90 7.41 -18.45
N VAL A 128 12.98 8.28 -18.01
CA VAL A 128 11.84 8.72 -18.82
C VAL A 128 12.30 9.39 -20.12
N GLU A 129 13.25 10.34 -20.06
CA GLU A 129 13.79 11.04 -21.22
C GLU A 129 14.41 10.07 -22.24
N ASN A 130 15.17 9.09 -21.77
CA ASN A 130 15.77 8.07 -22.63
C ASN A 130 14.73 7.22 -23.35
N LEU A 131 13.68 6.78 -22.65
CA LEU A 131 12.61 5.98 -23.24
C LEU A 131 11.81 6.77 -24.28
N ILE A 132 11.53 8.04 -24.02
CA ILE A 132 10.89 8.94 -24.99
C ILE A 132 11.76 9.07 -26.25
N ASN A 133 13.07 9.31 -26.10
CA ASN A 133 14.01 9.44 -27.23
C ASN A 133 14.13 8.15 -28.04
N GLU A 134 13.96 7.00 -27.40
CA GLU A 134 13.98 5.69 -28.06
C GLU A 134 12.61 5.28 -28.65
N GLY A 135 11.57 6.09 -28.46
CA GLY A 135 10.20 5.78 -28.90
C GLY A 135 9.57 4.59 -28.19
N LYS A 136 10.01 4.30 -26.96
CA LYS A 136 9.50 3.22 -26.14
C LYS A 136 8.41 3.69 -25.19
N ASP A 137 7.67 2.72 -24.64
CA ASP A 137 6.69 2.96 -23.57
C ASP A 137 7.44 3.41 -22.30
N TYR A 138 6.94 4.47 -21.67
CA TYR A 138 7.54 5.09 -20.48
C TYR A 138 6.55 5.33 -19.33
N TYR A 139 5.32 4.82 -19.42
CA TYR A 139 4.27 5.10 -18.43
C TYR A 139 4.64 4.70 -17.00
N LYS A 140 5.34 3.58 -16.85
CA LYS A 140 5.78 3.09 -15.54
C LYS A 140 6.88 3.98 -14.94
N GLU A 141 7.82 4.39 -15.77
CA GLU A 141 8.94 5.22 -15.37
C GLU A 141 8.49 6.65 -15.09
N ASP A 142 7.51 7.18 -15.84
CA ASP A 142 6.83 8.44 -15.55
C ASP A 142 6.14 8.39 -14.19
N ALA A 143 5.39 7.33 -13.90
CA ALA A 143 4.79 7.14 -12.59
C ALA A 143 5.83 7.09 -11.45
N ASN A 144 6.97 6.40 -11.67
CA ASN A 144 8.07 6.35 -10.71
C ASN A 144 8.69 7.73 -10.46
N PHE A 145 8.84 8.55 -11.50
CA PHE A 145 9.32 9.93 -11.38
C PHE A 145 8.41 10.78 -10.49
N HIS A 146 7.09 10.72 -10.71
CA HIS A 146 6.12 11.46 -9.89
C HIS A 146 6.10 10.98 -8.43
N VAL A 147 6.22 9.66 -8.19
CA VAL A 147 6.35 9.09 -6.84
C VAL A 147 7.67 9.52 -6.17
N ALA A 148 8.74 9.68 -6.93
CA ALA A 148 10.02 10.10 -6.37
C ALA A 148 10.01 11.56 -5.87
N ILE A 149 9.13 12.40 -6.40
CA ILE A 149 8.97 13.80 -5.96
C ILE A 149 8.10 13.88 -4.70
N ALA A 150 7.15 12.92 -4.49
CA ALA A 150 6.23 12.87 -3.36
C ALA A 150 6.88 12.40 -2.08
#